data_028c16919705dc0b132e93a3bac5d462
#
_entry.id   028c16919705dc0b132e93a3bac5d462
#
_cell.length_a   1.000
_cell.length_b   1.000
_cell.length_c   1.000
_cell.angle_alpha   90.00
_cell.angle_beta   90.00
_cell.angle_gamma   90.00
#
_symmetry.space_group_name_H-M   'P 1'
#
loop_
_entity.id
_entity.type
_entity.pdbx_description
1 polymer ?
#
loop_
_entity_poly.entity_id
_entity_poly.type
_entity_poly.pdbx_seq_one_letter_code
_entity_poly.pdbx_strand_id
1 'polypeptide(L)'
;MAAKDVFFGDSARTRMVEGVNVLANAVKVTLGPKGRNVVLERSFGGPLVTKDGVSVAKEIELKDKLQNMGAQMVKEVASKTADNAGDGTTTATVLAQSIVREGMKFVVAGHNPMDLKRGIDKAVAAAIEEIKKISKPCTTTKEIAQVGSISANSDYSIGERIAEAMEKVGKEGVITVEDGKSLADELDVVEGMQFDRGYLSPYFISNPEKQVAILENPFILLFDKKISNIRDLLPVLEQVAKSGRPLLIIAEDIEGEALATLVVNNIRGILKTCAVKAPGFGDRRKAMLEDIAILTGGQVIAEEVGLTLEKVTLQELGQAKRVEIGKENTTIIDVTGDAKNIEARVKQIRAQIEEATSDYDREKLQERVAKLAGGVAVLRVGAATEVEMKEKKARVDDALHATRAAVEEGIVPGGGVALVRAKQAIIGLKGDNADQNAGISIVLRAMEEPLRIIVSNAGDEASVVVNNVAAGKANYGYNAATGEYGDMVEMGVIDPAKVTKTALVNAASVAGLLLTTDCAVVETPKDDAPAMPDMGGMGGMGGMGGMM
;
A
#
# COMPACT_ATOMS: atom_id res chain seq x y z
N MET A 1 29.18 5.57 20.25
CA MET A 1 28.73 4.91 18.98
C MET A 1 29.17 3.47 19.06
N ALA A 2 28.31 2.51 18.64
CA ALA A 2 28.72 1.11 18.53
C ALA A 2 29.80 0.96 17.45
N ALA A 3 30.75 0.04 17.66
CA ALA A 3 31.74 -0.31 16.66
C ALA A 3 31.07 -0.82 15.39
N LYS A 4 31.70 -0.62 14.24
CA LYS A 4 31.20 -1.04 12.93
C LYS A 4 32.22 -1.98 12.27
N ASP A 5 31.72 -3.06 11.70
CA ASP A 5 32.49 -3.95 10.83
C ASP A 5 32.29 -3.51 9.37
N VAL A 6 33.36 -3.54 8.58
CA VAL A 6 33.35 -3.14 7.18
C VAL A 6 33.73 -4.35 6.32
N PHE A 7 32.85 -4.71 5.41
CA PHE A 7 33.02 -5.82 4.47
C PHE A 7 33.10 -5.30 3.05
N PHE A 8 34.04 -5.82 2.26
CA PHE A 8 34.30 -5.38 0.91
C PHE A 8 34.11 -6.50 -0.12
N GLY A 9 33.80 -6.08 -1.36
CA GLY A 9 33.83 -6.93 -2.53
C GLY A 9 32.92 -8.15 -2.42
N ASP A 10 33.41 -9.30 -2.86
CA ASP A 10 32.62 -10.52 -2.99
C ASP A 10 32.12 -11.09 -1.66
N SER A 11 32.85 -10.87 -0.56
CA SER A 11 32.43 -11.35 0.76
C SER A 11 31.15 -10.67 1.25
N ALA A 12 31.00 -9.38 0.99
CA ALA A 12 29.79 -8.64 1.30
C ALA A 12 28.65 -9.01 0.33
N ARG A 13 28.93 -8.99 -0.98
CA ARG A 13 27.94 -9.26 -2.03
C ARG A 13 27.33 -10.65 -1.93
N THR A 14 28.13 -11.69 -1.75
CA THR A 14 27.63 -13.08 -1.67
C THR A 14 26.63 -13.25 -0.53
N ARG A 15 26.95 -12.76 0.67
CA ARG A 15 26.06 -12.85 1.84
C ARG A 15 24.80 -12.02 1.65
N MET A 16 24.88 -10.84 1.05
CA MET A 16 23.69 -10.05 0.74
C MET A 16 22.77 -10.76 -0.26
N VAL A 17 23.33 -11.40 -1.30
CA VAL A 17 22.57 -12.20 -2.29
C VAL A 17 21.92 -13.42 -1.64
N GLU A 18 22.58 -14.07 -0.69
CA GLU A 18 21.95 -15.13 0.10
C GLU A 18 20.70 -14.63 0.83
N GLY A 19 20.77 -13.47 1.47
CA GLY A 19 19.60 -12.85 2.10
C GLY A 19 18.47 -12.52 1.12
N VAL A 20 18.81 -11.97 -0.06
CA VAL A 20 17.85 -11.78 -1.17
C VAL A 20 17.15 -13.10 -1.51
N ASN A 21 17.92 -14.18 -1.65
CA ASN A 21 17.38 -15.48 -2.03
C ASN A 21 16.48 -16.07 -0.93
N VAL A 22 16.83 -15.95 0.34
CA VAL A 22 16.01 -16.42 1.46
C VAL A 22 14.65 -15.75 1.43
N LEU A 23 14.60 -14.43 1.37
CA LEU A 23 13.35 -13.70 1.34
C LEU A 23 12.53 -14.01 0.08
N ALA A 24 13.14 -13.90 -1.10
CA ALA A 24 12.42 -14.10 -2.34
C ALA A 24 11.90 -15.55 -2.50
N ASN A 25 12.63 -16.54 -2.01
CA ASN A 25 12.18 -17.93 -2.04
C ASN A 25 10.98 -18.17 -1.12
N ALA A 26 10.88 -17.47 0.02
CA ALA A 26 9.71 -17.54 0.88
C ALA A 26 8.49 -16.85 0.25
N VAL A 27 8.70 -15.71 -0.42
CA VAL A 27 7.61 -14.94 -1.04
C VAL A 27 7.09 -15.60 -2.32
N LYS A 28 7.96 -16.09 -3.22
CA LYS A 28 7.57 -16.59 -4.55
C LYS A 28 6.64 -17.80 -4.55
N VAL A 29 6.56 -18.56 -3.43
CA VAL A 29 5.66 -19.72 -3.32
C VAL A 29 4.18 -19.32 -3.35
N THR A 30 3.88 -18.05 -3.12
CA THR A 30 2.52 -17.50 -3.12
C THR A 30 2.03 -17.10 -4.52
N LEU A 31 2.93 -17.02 -5.52
CA LEU A 31 2.65 -16.45 -6.84
C LEU A 31 1.76 -17.36 -7.70
N GLY A 32 0.75 -16.77 -8.29
CA GLY A 32 -0.13 -17.39 -9.29
C GLY A 32 -1.32 -18.17 -8.69
N PRO A 33 -2.20 -18.71 -9.55
CA PRO A 33 -3.47 -19.32 -9.12
C PRO A 33 -3.28 -20.58 -8.26
N LYS A 34 -2.16 -21.30 -8.44
CA LYS A 34 -1.79 -22.44 -7.61
C LYS A 34 -0.70 -22.11 -6.58
N GLY A 35 -0.48 -20.82 -6.30
CA GLY A 35 0.36 -20.36 -5.20
C GLY A 35 -0.15 -20.85 -3.85
N ARG A 36 0.79 -21.07 -2.91
CA ARG A 36 0.51 -21.67 -1.61
C ARG A 36 0.61 -20.64 -0.49
N ASN A 37 -0.06 -20.93 0.62
CA ASN A 37 0.00 -20.11 1.82
C ASN A 37 1.38 -20.21 2.50
N VAL A 38 1.78 -19.11 3.14
CA VAL A 38 2.88 -19.03 4.08
C VAL A 38 2.31 -18.85 5.48
N VAL A 39 2.86 -19.57 6.45
CA VAL A 39 2.46 -19.44 7.86
C VAL A 39 3.52 -18.61 8.58
N LEU A 40 3.07 -17.55 9.23
CA LEU A 40 3.91 -16.61 9.96
C LEU A 40 3.64 -16.73 11.47
N GLU A 41 4.72 -16.86 12.26
CA GLU A 41 4.64 -16.80 13.71
C GLU A 41 4.32 -15.37 14.17
N ARG A 42 3.50 -15.23 15.20
CA ARG A 42 3.22 -13.94 15.84
C ARG A 42 3.64 -13.98 17.30
N SER A 43 4.15 -12.85 17.79
CA SER A 43 4.51 -12.70 19.20
C SER A 43 3.32 -12.85 20.14
N PHE A 44 2.11 -12.54 19.69
CA PHE A 44 0.86 -12.66 20.42
C PHE A 44 -0.27 -13.18 19.50
N GLY A 45 -1.08 -14.10 19.98
CA GLY A 45 -2.18 -14.70 19.24
C GLY A 45 -1.78 -15.94 18.45
N GLY A 46 -2.65 -16.37 17.54
CA GLY A 46 -2.39 -17.50 16.63
C GLY A 46 -1.51 -17.13 15.44
N PRO A 47 -0.93 -18.12 14.74
CA PRO A 47 -0.14 -17.87 13.55
C PRO A 47 -0.99 -17.20 12.46
N LEU A 48 -0.36 -16.32 11.68
CA LEU A 48 -0.97 -15.71 10.49
C LEU A 48 -0.73 -16.62 9.29
N VAL A 49 -1.80 -16.93 8.56
CA VAL A 49 -1.74 -17.64 7.28
C VAL A 49 -2.04 -16.64 6.18
N THR A 50 -1.13 -16.50 5.22
CA THR A 50 -1.28 -15.49 4.16
C THR A 50 -0.69 -15.95 2.83
N LYS A 51 -1.21 -15.38 1.73
CA LYS A 51 -0.62 -15.41 0.38
C LYS A 51 -0.07 -14.05 -0.04
N ASP A 52 -0.28 -13.00 0.74
CA ASP A 52 0.24 -11.69 0.42
C ASP A 52 1.77 -11.64 0.56
N GLY A 53 2.43 -11.29 -0.55
CA GLY A 53 3.88 -11.25 -0.63
C GLY A 53 4.53 -10.19 0.25
N VAL A 54 3.89 -9.02 0.44
CA VAL A 54 4.45 -7.97 1.29
C VAL A 54 4.37 -8.35 2.77
N SER A 55 3.29 -8.99 3.20
CA SER A 55 3.15 -9.50 4.58
C SER A 55 4.24 -10.53 4.89
N VAL A 56 4.48 -11.47 3.96
CA VAL A 56 5.57 -12.45 4.11
C VAL A 56 6.93 -11.76 4.17
N ALA A 57 7.18 -10.80 3.27
CA ALA A 57 8.46 -10.09 3.22
C ALA A 57 8.73 -9.29 4.50
N LYS A 58 7.71 -8.67 5.08
CA LYS A 58 7.82 -7.84 6.31
C LYS A 58 8.27 -8.64 7.54
N GLU A 59 7.87 -9.89 7.65
CA GLU A 59 8.20 -10.76 8.80
C GLU A 59 9.58 -11.39 8.72
N ILE A 60 10.25 -11.33 7.55
CA ILE A 60 11.56 -11.97 7.40
C ILE A 60 12.66 -11.06 7.97
N GLU A 61 13.31 -11.55 9.02
CA GLU A 61 14.50 -10.98 9.62
C GLU A 61 15.55 -12.07 9.84
N LEU A 62 16.78 -11.82 9.39
CA LEU A 62 17.85 -12.81 9.40
C LEU A 62 18.89 -12.47 10.46
N LYS A 63 19.43 -13.51 11.13
CA LYS A 63 20.44 -13.36 12.18
C LYS A 63 21.75 -12.77 11.65
N ASP A 64 22.17 -13.21 10.47
CA ASP A 64 23.35 -12.67 9.81
C ASP A 64 23.06 -11.27 9.28
N LYS A 65 23.84 -10.28 9.70
CA LYS A 65 23.59 -8.86 9.40
C LYS A 65 23.72 -8.54 7.92
N LEU A 66 24.66 -9.16 7.20
CA LEU A 66 24.82 -8.95 5.76
C LEU A 66 23.71 -9.62 4.97
N GLN A 67 23.33 -10.85 5.33
CA GLN A 67 22.15 -11.49 4.74
C GLN A 67 20.89 -10.68 5.02
N ASN A 68 20.74 -10.17 6.25
CA ASN A 68 19.60 -9.35 6.61
C ASN A 68 19.55 -8.04 5.80
N MET A 69 20.70 -7.38 5.54
CA MET A 69 20.73 -6.21 4.65
C MET A 69 20.21 -6.53 3.25
N GLY A 70 20.63 -7.66 2.66
CA GLY A 70 20.12 -8.11 1.36
C GLY A 70 18.62 -8.40 1.40
N ALA A 71 18.13 -9.07 2.44
CA ALA A 71 16.71 -9.30 2.64
C ALA A 71 15.93 -7.97 2.79
N GLN A 72 16.42 -7.02 3.60
CA GLN A 72 15.77 -5.72 3.79
C GLN A 72 15.69 -4.91 2.49
N MET A 73 16.69 -4.98 1.61
CA MET A 73 16.61 -4.31 0.30
C MET A 73 15.48 -4.88 -0.57
N VAL A 74 15.28 -6.20 -0.59
CA VAL A 74 14.15 -6.81 -1.34
C VAL A 74 12.81 -6.57 -0.64
N LYS A 75 12.78 -6.51 0.70
CA LYS A 75 11.62 -6.08 1.47
C LYS A 75 11.17 -4.67 1.07
N GLU A 76 12.12 -3.77 0.81
CA GLU A 76 11.81 -2.41 0.30
C GLU A 76 11.17 -2.46 -1.09
N VAL A 77 11.60 -3.38 -1.98
CA VAL A 77 10.93 -3.59 -3.29
C VAL A 77 9.46 -3.95 -3.11
N ALA A 78 9.16 -4.92 -2.25
CA ALA A 78 7.79 -5.34 -1.98
C ALA A 78 6.96 -4.21 -1.38
N SER A 79 7.50 -3.50 -0.37
CA SER A 79 6.82 -2.39 0.30
C SER A 79 6.52 -1.22 -0.64
N LYS A 80 7.51 -0.79 -1.45
CA LYS A 80 7.31 0.27 -2.44
C LYS A 80 6.32 -0.10 -3.53
N THR A 81 6.26 -1.38 -3.90
CA THR A 81 5.30 -1.84 -4.90
C THR A 81 3.88 -1.84 -4.32
N ALA A 82 3.71 -2.25 -3.05
CA ALA A 82 2.45 -2.11 -2.34
C ALA A 82 2.01 -0.63 -2.23
N ASP A 83 2.92 0.28 -1.84
CA ASP A 83 2.62 1.71 -1.70
C ASP A 83 2.19 2.35 -3.03
N ASN A 84 2.83 1.99 -4.15
CA ASN A 84 2.65 2.66 -5.44
C ASN A 84 1.50 2.06 -6.27
N ALA A 85 1.28 0.75 -6.19
CA ALA A 85 0.33 0.03 -7.03
C ALA A 85 -0.66 -0.83 -6.23
N GLY A 86 -0.43 -1.03 -4.95
CA GLY A 86 -1.28 -1.79 -4.04
C GLY A 86 -1.26 -3.31 -4.26
N ASP A 87 -0.65 -3.78 -5.34
CA ASP A 87 -0.55 -5.20 -5.72
C ASP A 87 0.78 -5.44 -6.46
N GLY A 88 1.07 -6.70 -6.83
CA GLY A 88 2.27 -7.10 -7.59
C GLY A 88 3.54 -7.23 -6.75
N THR A 89 3.44 -7.26 -5.44
CA THR A 89 4.56 -7.34 -4.49
C THR A 89 5.41 -8.60 -4.69
N THR A 90 4.75 -9.74 -4.92
CA THR A 90 5.42 -11.03 -5.22
C THR A 90 6.12 -10.98 -6.58
N THR A 91 5.48 -10.43 -7.61
CA THR A 91 6.07 -10.26 -8.94
C THR A 91 7.32 -9.39 -8.88
N ALA A 92 7.27 -8.27 -8.16
CA ALA A 92 8.41 -7.37 -7.98
C ALA A 92 9.58 -8.07 -7.24
N THR A 93 9.29 -8.85 -6.22
CA THR A 93 10.27 -9.64 -5.47
C THR A 93 10.96 -10.68 -6.36
N VAL A 94 10.19 -11.39 -7.20
CA VAL A 94 10.70 -12.39 -8.16
C VAL A 94 11.59 -11.72 -9.21
N LEU A 95 11.17 -10.59 -9.76
CA LEU A 95 11.98 -9.81 -10.70
C LEU A 95 13.28 -9.32 -10.07
N ALA A 96 13.23 -8.77 -8.86
CA ALA A 96 14.42 -8.30 -8.14
C ALA A 96 15.41 -9.45 -7.91
N GLN A 97 14.95 -10.60 -7.42
CA GLN A 97 15.79 -11.79 -7.26
C GLN A 97 16.45 -12.19 -8.57
N SER A 98 15.69 -12.23 -9.66
CA SER A 98 16.21 -12.64 -10.97
C SER A 98 17.27 -11.67 -11.49
N ILE A 99 17.01 -10.35 -11.40
CA ILE A 99 17.97 -9.33 -11.82
C ILE A 99 19.25 -9.42 -10.99
N VAL A 100 19.16 -9.57 -9.68
CA VAL A 100 20.33 -9.73 -8.80
C VAL A 100 21.11 -10.99 -9.15
N ARG A 101 20.45 -12.14 -9.27
CA ARG A 101 21.11 -13.43 -9.58
C ARG A 101 21.81 -13.42 -10.93
N GLU A 102 21.14 -12.92 -11.96
CA GLU A 102 21.74 -12.84 -13.31
C GLU A 102 22.85 -11.78 -13.34
N GLY A 103 22.61 -10.60 -12.73
CA GLY A 103 23.58 -9.52 -12.69
C GLY A 103 24.88 -9.88 -11.95
N MET A 104 24.79 -10.59 -10.84
CA MET A 104 25.97 -11.03 -10.08
C MET A 104 26.90 -11.94 -10.88
N LYS A 105 26.38 -12.72 -11.82
CA LYS A 105 27.24 -13.53 -12.72
C LYS A 105 28.17 -12.64 -13.54
N PHE A 106 27.68 -11.51 -14.04
CA PHE A 106 28.44 -10.55 -14.81
C PHE A 106 29.40 -9.73 -13.93
N VAL A 107 28.98 -9.34 -12.74
CA VAL A 107 29.85 -8.63 -11.77
C VAL A 107 31.05 -9.51 -11.39
N VAL A 108 30.83 -10.78 -11.06
CA VAL A 108 31.91 -11.74 -10.76
C VAL A 108 32.79 -12.03 -11.97
N ALA A 109 32.22 -12.00 -13.18
CA ALA A 109 32.98 -12.12 -14.43
C ALA A 109 33.81 -10.87 -14.79
N GLY A 110 33.75 -9.80 -13.98
CA GLY A 110 34.57 -8.59 -14.15
C GLY A 110 33.95 -7.50 -15.00
N HIS A 111 32.65 -7.58 -15.32
CA HIS A 111 31.93 -6.49 -15.99
C HIS A 111 31.80 -5.27 -15.06
N ASN A 112 31.79 -4.06 -15.65
CA ASN A 112 31.61 -2.83 -14.89
C ASN A 112 30.19 -2.72 -14.32
N PRO A 113 30.01 -2.74 -12.98
CA PRO A 113 28.67 -2.73 -12.37
C PRO A 113 27.86 -1.47 -12.69
N MET A 114 28.52 -0.32 -12.87
CA MET A 114 27.85 0.95 -13.21
C MET A 114 27.29 0.92 -14.64
N ASP A 115 28.02 0.32 -15.58
CA ASP A 115 27.53 0.15 -16.94
C ASP A 115 26.48 -0.96 -17.05
N LEU A 116 26.60 -2.04 -16.27
CA LEU A 116 25.51 -3.02 -16.11
C LEU A 116 24.22 -2.31 -15.69
N LYS A 117 24.31 -1.45 -14.66
CA LYS A 117 23.15 -0.67 -14.19
C LYS A 117 22.56 0.22 -15.26
N ARG A 118 23.38 0.96 -16.02
CA ARG A 118 22.91 1.80 -17.15
C ARG A 118 22.18 0.96 -18.20
N GLY A 119 22.69 -0.24 -18.50
CA GLY A 119 22.03 -1.19 -19.40
C GLY A 119 20.69 -1.68 -18.86
N ILE A 120 20.61 -2.00 -17.56
CA ILE A 120 19.37 -2.37 -16.87
C ILE A 120 18.36 -1.22 -16.96
N ASP A 121 18.75 0.01 -16.60
CA ASP A 121 17.86 1.17 -16.62
C ASP A 121 17.32 1.43 -18.05
N LYS A 122 18.17 1.30 -19.08
CA LYS A 122 17.78 1.45 -20.50
C LYS A 122 16.77 0.39 -20.93
N ALA A 123 16.97 -0.87 -20.55
CA ALA A 123 16.05 -1.96 -20.86
C ALA A 123 14.69 -1.80 -20.17
N VAL A 124 14.70 -1.40 -18.89
CA VAL A 124 13.47 -1.16 -18.11
C VAL A 124 12.65 -0.02 -18.72
N ALA A 125 13.30 1.11 -19.06
CA ALA A 125 12.61 2.23 -19.70
C ALA A 125 11.95 1.81 -21.02
N ALA A 126 12.64 1.05 -21.86
CA ALA A 126 12.11 0.54 -23.12
C ALA A 126 10.95 -0.47 -22.88
N ALA A 127 11.08 -1.36 -21.89
CA ALA A 127 10.03 -2.32 -21.55
C ALA A 127 8.75 -1.64 -21.06
N ILE A 128 8.87 -0.57 -20.27
CA ILE A 128 7.72 0.21 -19.79
C ILE A 128 6.95 0.83 -20.95
N GLU A 129 7.65 1.40 -21.93
CA GLU A 129 6.99 1.97 -23.11
C GLU A 129 6.28 0.88 -23.94
N GLU A 130 6.82 -0.33 -24.04
CA GLU A 130 6.13 -1.43 -24.70
C GLU A 130 4.91 -1.92 -23.90
N ILE A 131 4.99 -2.00 -22.56
CA ILE A 131 3.83 -2.33 -21.70
C ILE A 131 2.72 -1.29 -21.88
N LYS A 132 3.04 0.01 -21.95
CA LYS A 132 2.06 1.06 -22.23
C LYS A 132 1.37 0.87 -23.59
N LYS A 133 2.12 0.48 -24.63
CA LYS A 133 1.57 0.26 -25.98
C LYS A 133 0.60 -0.91 -26.05
N ILE A 134 0.83 -1.98 -25.30
CA ILE A 134 -0.06 -3.16 -25.26
C ILE A 134 -1.22 -2.98 -24.27
N SER A 135 -1.17 -1.96 -23.42
CA SER A 135 -2.24 -1.66 -22.45
C SER A 135 -3.53 -1.24 -23.16
N LYS A 136 -4.66 -1.71 -22.66
CA LYS A 136 -6.02 -1.33 -23.09
C LYS A 136 -6.76 -0.70 -21.92
N PRO A 137 -7.59 0.35 -22.14
CA PRO A 137 -8.41 0.92 -21.08
C PRO A 137 -9.33 -0.15 -20.46
N CYS A 138 -9.44 -0.14 -19.12
CA CYS A 138 -10.38 -0.95 -18.36
C CYS A 138 -11.71 -0.19 -18.26
N THR A 139 -12.71 -0.58 -19.05
CA THR A 139 -13.95 0.20 -19.18
C THR A 139 -15.21 -0.54 -18.75
N THR A 140 -15.21 -1.85 -18.80
CA THR A 140 -16.40 -2.67 -18.52
C THR A 140 -16.40 -3.25 -17.10
N THR A 141 -17.60 -3.38 -16.52
CA THR A 141 -17.80 -4.05 -15.21
C THR A 141 -17.22 -5.48 -15.21
N LYS A 142 -17.31 -6.17 -16.37
CA LYS A 142 -16.74 -7.51 -16.53
C LYS A 142 -15.21 -7.50 -16.40
N GLU A 143 -14.50 -6.56 -17.03
CA GLU A 143 -13.03 -6.45 -16.93
C GLU A 143 -12.61 -6.11 -15.49
N ILE A 144 -13.35 -5.22 -14.80
CA ILE A 144 -13.13 -4.89 -13.39
C ILE A 144 -13.27 -6.16 -12.53
N ALA A 145 -14.35 -6.93 -12.72
CA ALA A 145 -14.55 -8.18 -12.01
C ALA A 145 -13.44 -9.20 -12.28
N GLN A 146 -12.95 -9.30 -13.51
CA GLN A 146 -11.85 -10.19 -13.87
C GLN A 146 -10.53 -9.79 -13.20
N VAL A 147 -10.17 -8.49 -13.22
CA VAL A 147 -8.99 -7.99 -12.52
C VAL A 147 -9.07 -8.30 -11.02
N GLY A 148 -10.20 -7.98 -10.40
CA GLY A 148 -10.42 -8.26 -8.97
C GLY A 148 -10.33 -9.75 -8.65
N SER A 149 -10.91 -10.61 -9.50
CA SER A 149 -10.83 -12.06 -9.31
C SER A 149 -9.41 -12.59 -9.41
N ILE A 150 -8.62 -12.13 -10.39
CA ILE A 150 -7.23 -12.56 -10.58
C ILE A 150 -6.37 -12.14 -9.39
N SER A 151 -6.46 -10.89 -8.95
CA SER A 151 -5.74 -10.38 -7.79
C SER A 151 -6.14 -11.11 -6.49
N ALA A 152 -7.43 -11.48 -6.37
CA ALA A 152 -7.96 -12.30 -5.26
C ALA A 152 -7.63 -13.81 -5.39
N ASN A 153 -6.60 -14.22 -6.12
CA ASN A 153 -6.22 -15.62 -6.34
C ASN A 153 -7.32 -16.47 -7.01
N SER A 154 -7.96 -15.93 -8.03
CA SER A 154 -9.07 -16.54 -8.78
C SER A 154 -10.37 -16.72 -7.98
N ASP A 155 -10.59 -15.88 -6.97
CA ASP A 155 -11.86 -15.81 -6.25
C ASP A 155 -12.83 -14.87 -7.01
N TYR A 156 -13.71 -15.45 -7.82
CA TYR A 156 -14.66 -14.70 -8.63
C TYR A 156 -15.69 -13.94 -7.80
N SER A 157 -16.02 -14.43 -6.60
CA SER A 157 -16.99 -13.76 -5.72
C SER A 157 -16.48 -12.40 -5.24
N ILE A 158 -15.19 -12.30 -4.94
CA ILE A 158 -14.54 -11.04 -4.56
C ILE A 158 -14.54 -10.07 -5.73
N GLY A 159 -14.13 -10.53 -6.93
CA GLY A 159 -14.11 -9.68 -8.12
C GLY A 159 -15.48 -9.12 -8.48
N GLU A 160 -16.53 -9.94 -8.43
CA GLU A 160 -17.91 -9.51 -8.69
C GLU A 160 -18.39 -8.47 -7.67
N ARG A 161 -18.09 -8.66 -6.37
CA ARG A 161 -18.45 -7.69 -5.33
C ARG A 161 -17.77 -6.35 -5.50
N ILE A 162 -16.48 -6.34 -5.87
CA ILE A 162 -15.76 -5.10 -6.15
C ILE A 162 -16.32 -4.40 -7.37
N ALA A 163 -16.64 -5.14 -8.45
CA ALA A 163 -17.24 -4.58 -9.64
C ALA A 163 -18.62 -3.99 -9.37
N GLU A 164 -19.47 -4.67 -8.58
CA GLU A 164 -20.76 -4.16 -8.11
C GLU A 164 -20.60 -2.88 -7.27
N ALA A 165 -19.61 -2.85 -6.38
CA ALA A 165 -19.31 -1.67 -5.58
C ALA A 165 -18.91 -0.49 -6.47
N MET A 166 -18.00 -0.70 -7.44
CA MET A 166 -17.57 0.36 -8.37
C MET A 166 -18.69 0.84 -9.30
N GLU A 167 -19.63 -0.02 -9.65
CA GLU A 167 -20.81 0.37 -10.43
C GLU A 167 -21.74 1.30 -9.64
N LYS A 168 -21.91 1.03 -8.33
CA LYS A 168 -22.77 1.82 -7.45
C LYS A 168 -22.18 3.19 -7.10
N VAL A 169 -20.88 3.27 -6.82
CA VAL A 169 -20.24 4.55 -6.42
C VAL A 169 -19.52 5.26 -7.56
N GLY A 170 -19.43 4.64 -8.73
CA GLY A 170 -18.69 5.17 -9.88
C GLY A 170 -17.18 4.89 -9.80
N LYS A 171 -16.48 5.19 -10.91
CA LYS A 171 -15.03 4.91 -11.05
C LYS A 171 -14.16 5.70 -10.06
N GLU A 172 -14.59 6.92 -9.73
CA GLU A 172 -13.95 7.81 -8.75
C GLU A 172 -14.46 7.57 -7.32
N GLY A 173 -15.42 6.67 -7.15
CA GLY A 173 -16.06 6.38 -5.88
C GLY A 173 -15.13 5.66 -4.91
N VAL A 174 -15.39 5.84 -3.63
CA VAL A 174 -14.60 5.24 -2.54
C VAL A 174 -15.19 3.90 -2.15
N ILE A 175 -14.34 2.89 -2.05
CA ILE A 175 -14.69 1.58 -1.51
C ILE A 175 -13.80 1.32 -0.30
N THR A 176 -14.41 0.97 0.84
CA THR A 176 -13.73 0.58 2.07
C THR A 176 -14.04 -0.88 2.42
N VAL A 177 -13.12 -1.54 3.10
CA VAL A 177 -13.25 -2.95 3.48
C VAL A 177 -13.29 -3.06 5.00
N GLU A 178 -14.39 -3.57 5.53
CA GLU A 178 -14.62 -3.74 6.97
C GLU A 178 -14.80 -5.21 7.35
N ASP A 179 -14.67 -5.47 8.64
CA ASP A 179 -14.99 -6.79 9.20
C ASP A 179 -16.50 -6.96 9.24
N GLY A 180 -17.02 -8.00 8.59
CA GLY A 180 -18.43 -8.39 8.64
C GLY A 180 -18.78 -9.10 9.96
N LYS A 181 -20.05 -9.13 10.27
CA LYS A 181 -20.59 -9.88 11.43
C LYS A 181 -21.27 -11.18 11.02
N SER A 182 -21.43 -11.39 9.72
CA SER A 182 -22.08 -12.57 9.13
C SER A 182 -21.04 -13.47 8.43
N LEU A 183 -21.48 -14.66 8.01
CA LEU A 183 -20.65 -15.56 7.18
C LEU A 183 -20.56 -15.10 5.72
N ALA A 184 -21.52 -14.32 5.27
CA ALA A 184 -21.58 -13.81 3.90
C ALA A 184 -21.00 -12.39 3.81
N ASP A 185 -20.45 -12.07 2.65
CA ASP A 185 -20.01 -10.72 2.34
C ASP A 185 -21.23 -9.82 2.08
N GLU A 186 -21.20 -8.62 2.62
CA GLU A 186 -22.26 -7.62 2.48
C GLU A 186 -21.69 -6.37 1.82
N LEU A 187 -22.48 -5.74 0.95
CA LEU A 187 -22.12 -4.49 0.30
C LEU A 187 -23.19 -3.44 0.60
N ASP A 188 -22.80 -2.42 1.36
CA ASP A 188 -23.62 -1.25 1.63
C ASP A 188 -23.04 -0.02 0.95
N VAL A 189 -23.92 0.89 0.51
CA VAL A 189 -23.50 2.22 0.06
C VAL A 189 -24.04 3.24 1.04
N VAL A 190 -23.12 4.02 1.60
CA VAL A 190 -23.43 5.04 2.60
C VAL A 190 -22.96 6.40 2.13
N GLU A 191 -23.53 7.46 2.67
CA GLU A 191 -23.04 8.82 2.44
C GLU A 191 -21.66 9.00 3.07
N GLY A 192 -20.76 9.66 2.35
CA GLY A 192 -19.38 9.85 2.79
C GLY A 192 -18.50 10.41 1.68
N MET A 193 -17.25 10.68 2.01
CA MET A 193 -16.28 11.16 1.02
C MET A 193 -14.84 10.81 1.39
N GLN A 194 -13.97 10.85 0.40
CA GLN A 194 -12.53 10.80 0.60
C GLN A 194 -11.85 12.04 0.03
N PHE A 195 -10.79 12.50 0.70
CA PHE A 195 -9.94 13.58 0.20
C PHE A 195 -8.46 13.28 0.43
N ASP A 196 -7.60 13.88 -0.40
CA ASP A 196 -6.17 13.64 -0.46
C ASP A 196 -5.43 14.44 0.61
N ARG A 197 -5.53 14.03 1.85
CA ARG A 197 -4.71 14.48 2.98
C ARG A 197 -4.72 13.39 4.05
N GLY A 198 -3.55 13.00 4.50
CA GLY A 198 -3.38 12.02 5.57
C GLY A 198 -3.05 12.64 6.92
N TYR A 199 -2.77 11.79 7.90
CA TYR A 199 -2.43 12.22 9.25
C TYR A 199 -1.14 13.05 9.29
N LEU A 200 -1.09 14.06 10.16
CA LEU A 200 0.08 14.92 10.36
C LEU A 200 1.19 14.25 11.18
N SER A 201 0.89 13.16 11.85
CA SER A 201 1.88 12.43 12.65
C SER A 201 1.57 10.93 12.64
N PRO A 202 2.57 10.06 12.43
CA PRO A 202 2.39 8.61 12.52
C PRO A 202 2.01 8.13 13.93
N TYR A 203 2.18 8.95 14.95
CA TYR A 203 1.73 8.65 16.32
C TYR A 203 0.21 8.66 16.51
N PHE A 204 -0.56 9.07 15.51
CA PHE A 204 -2.02 8.93 15.49
C PHE A 204 -2.48 7.54 15.03
N ILE A 205 -1.59 6.73 14.44
CA ILE A 205 -1.94 5.40 13.92
C ILE A 205 -2.48 4.52 15.04
N SER A 206 -3.68 3.99 14.84
CA SER A 206 -4.32 3.02 15.74
C SER A 206 -4.27 1.59 15.20
N ASN A 207 -4.06 1.42 13.89
CA ASN A 207 -3.84 0.13 13.25
C ASN A 207 -2.47 0.11 12.56
N PRO A 208 -1.43 -0.44 13.22
CA PRO A 208 -0.09 -0.48 12.67
C PRO A 208 0.05 -1.38 11.43
N GLU A 209 -0.79 -2.41 11.28
CA GLU A 209 -0.72 -3.33 10.13
C GLU A 209 -1.08 -2.59 8.82
N LYS A 210 -2.15 -1.79 8.85
CA LYS A 210 -2.60 -0.98 7.71
C LYS A 210 -2.01 0.43 7.66
N GLN A 211 -1.25 0.84 8.68
CA GLN A 211 -0.70 2.20 8.82
C GLN A 211 -1.79 3.28 8.77
N VAL A 212 -2.94 3.03 9.40
CA VAL A 212 -4.08 3.96 9.43
C VAL A 212 -4.49 4.32 10.85
N ALA A 213 -5.02 5.52 11.01
CA ALA A 213 -5.75 5.94 12.20
C ALA A 213 -7.25 5.73 11.97
N ILE A 214 -7.92 5.01 12.86
CA ILE A 214 -9.35 4.73 12.79
C ILE A 214 -10.03 5.40 13.97
N LEU A 215 -11.01 6.24 13.68
CA LEU A 215 -11.83 6.93 14.67
C LEU A 215 -13.29 6.47 14.53
N GLU A 216 -13.84 5.86 15.58
CA GLU A 216 -15.22 5.39 15.62
C GLU A 216 -16.12 6.44 16.30
N ASN A 217 -17.18 6.85 15.62
CA ASN A 217 -18.11 7.89 16.06
C ASN A 217 -17.43 9.22 16.45
N PRO A 218 -16.47 9.74 15.65
CA PRO A 218 -15.73 10.94 16.00
C PRO A 218 -16.60 12.20 15.90
N PHE A 219 -16.20 13.23 16.65
CA PHE A 219 -16.47 14.61 16.30
C PHE A 219 -15.46 15.08 15.26
N ILE A 220 -15.86 16.02 14.41
CA ILE A 220 -15.05 16.58 13.33
C ILE A 220 -15.02 18.10 13.48
N LEU A 221 -13.85 18.64 13.81
CA LEU A 221 -13.60 20.07 13.88
C LEU A 221 -13.04 20.56 12.54
N LEU A 222 -13.69 21.53 11.94
CA LEU A 222 -13.30 22.16 10.67
C LEU A 222 -12.86 23.59 10.92
N PHE A 223 -11.61 23.91 10.64
CA PHE A 223 -11.04 25.24 10.88
C PHE A 223 -10.32 25.77 9.62
N ASP A 224 -10.59 27.03 9.24
CA ASP A 224 -10.09 27.62 7.99
C ASP A 224 -8.66 28.14 8.06
N LYS A 225 -8.07 28.24 9.27
CA LYS A 225 -6.72 28.76 9.51
C LYS A 225 -5.80 27.69 10.12
N LYS A 226 -4.56 28.10 10.36
CA LYS A 226 -3.57 27.30 11.07
C LYS A 226 -3.82 27.28 12.58
N ILE A 227 -3.51 26.14 13.21
CA ILE A 227 -3.56 25.95 14.66
C ILE A 227 -2.14 25.68 15.16
N SER A 228 -1.56 26.64 15.85
CA SER A 228 -0.23 26.50 16.46
C SER A 228 -0.26 26.58 17.99
N ASN A 229 -1.24 27.29 18.54
CA ASN A 229 -1.39 27.49 19.97
C ASN A 229 -2.45 26.52 20.54
N ILE A 230 -2.04 25.66 21.47
CA ILE A 230 -2.95 24.71 22.10
C ILE A 230 -4.05 25.36 22.93
N ARG A 231 -3.82 26.55 23.46
CA ARG A 231 -4.79 27.25 24.32
C ARG A 231 -6.11 27.53 23.63
N ASP A 232 -6.05 27.80 22.33
CA ASP A 232 -7.24 28.09 21.52
C ASP A 232 -8.12 26.83 21.36
N LEU A 233 -7.51 25.64 21.38
CA LEU A 233 -8.19 24.34 21.31
C LEU A 233 -8.70 23.80 22.65
N LEU A 234 -8.15 24.26 23.79
CA LEU A 234 -8.46 23.68 25.08
C LEU A 234 -9.96 23.56 25.39
N PRO A 235 -10.79 24.60 25.13
CA PRO A 235 -12.23 24.51 25.42
C PRO A 235 -12.93 23.39 24.64
N VAL A 236 -12.55 23.17 23.39
CA VAL A 236 -13.11 22.09 22.55
C VAL A 236 -12.60 20.73 23.03
N LEU A 237 -11.29 20.60 23.30
CA LEU A 237 -10.69 19.34 23.75
C LEU A 237 -11.28 18.88 25.08
N GLU A 238 -11.54 19.78 26.02
CA GLU A 238 -12.19 19.46 27.29
C GLU A 238 -13.62 18.95 27.13
N GLN A 239 -14.41 19.58 26.22
CA GLN A 239 -15.77 19.14 25.93
C GLN A 239 -15.77 17.74 25.28
N VAL A 240 -14.88 17.53 24.29
CA VAL A 240 -14.77 16.24 23.59
C VAL A 240 -14.28 15.16 24.54
N ALA A 241 -13.29 15.45 25.40
CA ALA A 241 -12.80 14.49 26.41
C ALA A 241 -13.91 14.07 27.38
N LYS A 242 -14.76 15.01 27.84
CA LYS A 242 -15.93 14.69 28.68
C LYS A 242 -16.96 13.81 27.98
N SER A 243 -17.08 13.91 26.65
CA SER A 243 -17.99 13.05 25.88
C SER A 243 -17.49 11.61 25.69
N GLY A 244 -16.20 11.37 25.88
CA GLY A 244 -15.55 10.08 25.64
C GLY A 244 -15.43 9.70 24.15
N ARG A 245 -15.77 10.59 23.22
CA ARG A 245 -15.72 10.33 21.77
C ARG A 245 -14.39 10.83 21.18
N PRO A 246 -13.90 10.21 20.09
CA PRO A 246 -12.71 10.69 19.36
C PRO A 246 -12.94 12.04 18.69
N LEU A 247 -11.84 12.71 18.33
CA LEU A 247 -11.84 13.98 17.60
C LEU A 247 -10.97 13.91 16.38
N LEU A 248 -11.52 14.21 15.21
CA LEU A 248 -10.78 14.56 14.00
C LEU A 248 -10.69 16.07 13.89
N ILE A 249 -9.50 16.59 13.67
CA ILE A 249 -9.28 18.03 13.41
C ILE A 249 -8.80 18.19 11.97
N ILE A 250 -9.54 18.97 11.19
CA ILE A 250 -9.23 19.34 9.81
C ILE A 250 -9.01 20.84 9.78
N ALA A 251 -7.77 21.27 9.58
CA ALA A 251 -7.41 22.69 9.57
C ALA A 251 -6.44 23.00 8.43
N GLU A 252 -6.21 24.29 8.12
CA GLU A 252 -5.19 24.65 7.13
C GLU A 252 -3.85 23.99 7.41
N ASP A 253 -3.41 24.05 8.66
CA ASP A 253 -2.27 23.32 9.20
C ASP A 253 -2.41 23.19 10.72
N ILE A 254 -1.75 22.19 11.30
CA ILE A 254 -1.65 22.03 12.75
C ILE A 254 -0.19 21.78 13.07
N GLU A 255 0.44 22.69 13.79
CA GLU A 255 1.89 22.67 13.99
C GLU A 255 2.30 23.05 15.43
N GLY A 256 3.58 22.90 15.73
CA GLY A 256 4.18 23.35 16.98
C GLY A 256 3.60 22.68 18.23
N GLU A 257 3.28 23.50 19.25
CA GLU A 257 2.78 23.05 20.55
C GLU A 257 1.41 22.34 20.44
N ALA A 258 0.55 22.80 19.53
CA ALA A 258 -0.77 22.21 19.32
C ALA A 258 -0.65 20.75 18.85
N LEU A 259 0.13 20.49 17.80
CA LEU A 259 0.33 19.13 17.28
C LEU A 259 0.99 18.22 18.32
N ALA A 260 2.05 18.70 19.00
CA ALA A 260 2.74 17.93 20.03
C ALA A 260 1.80 17.51 21.17
N THR A 261 0.96 18.43 21.62
CA THR A 261 0.00 18.14 22.70
C THR A 261 -1.07 17.14 22.28
N LEU A 262 -1.60 17.24 21.05
CA LEU A 262 -2.55 16.27 20.51
C LEU A 262 -1.94 14.86 20.44
N VAL A 263 -0.70 14.76 19.94
CA VAL A 263 0.05 13.50 19.89
C VAL A 263 0.24 12.90 21.28
N VAL A 264 0.69 13.70 22.26
CA VAL A 264 0.90 13.22 23.63
C VAL A 264 -0.40 12.73 24.27
N ASN A 265 -1.50 13.44 24.09
CA ASN A 265 -2.80 13.04 24.64
C ASN A 265 -3.33 11.75 23.96
N ASN A 266 -3.08 11.59 22.66
CA ASN A 266 -3.44 10.38 21.92
C ASN A 266 -2.63 9.16 22.43
N ILE A 267 -1.30 9.30 22.57
CA ILE A 267 -0.41 8.24 23.08
C ILE A 267 -0.78 7.84 24.51
N ARG A 268 -1.13 8.81 25.36
CA ARG A 268 -1.55 8.57 26.76
C ARG A 268 -2.96 8.00 26.87
N GLY A 269 -3.72 7.92 25.78
CA GLY A 269 -5.09 7.45 25.78
C GLY A 269 -6.08 8.39 26.50
N ILE A 270 -5.69 9.64 26.78
CA ILE A 270 -6.55 10.63 27.43
C ILE A 270 -7.65 11.09 26.48
N LEU A 271 -7.29 11.31 25.21
CA LEU A 271 -8.21 11.69 24.16
C LEU A 271 -7.73 11.08 22.84
N LYS A 272 -8.57 10.27 22.22
CA LYS A 272 -8.30 9.75 20.85
C LYS A 272 -8.48 10.88 19.86
N THR A 273 -7.40 11.30 19.23
CA THR A 273 -7.41 12.38 18.26
C THR A 273 -6.64 12.01 17.01
N CYS A 274 -7.00 12.63 15.89
CA CYS A 274 -6.17 12.70 14.70
C CYS A 274 -6.26 14.08 14.10
N ALA A 275 -5.15 14.56 13.54
CA ALA A 275 -5.04 15.87 12.91
C ALA A 275 -4.63 15.70 11.46
N VAL A 276 -5.34 16.38 10.53
CA VAL A 276 -5.09 16.37 9.10
C VAL A 276 -5.13 17.77 8.52
N LYS A 277 -4.43 17.99 7.42
CA LYS A 277 -4.55 19.25 6.67
C LYS A 277 -5.84 19.29 5.88
N ALA A 278 -6.44 20.45 5.78
CA ALA A 278 -7.58 20.68 4.90
C ALA A 278 -7.18 20.48 3.42
N PRO A 279 -8.04 19.85 2.61
CA PRO A 279 -7.78 19.65 1.19
C PRO A 279 -7.86 20.97 0.41
N GLY A 280 -7.07 21.09 -0.67
CA GLY A 280 -7.03 22.26 -1.51
C GLY A 280 -6.20 23.43 -0.95
N PHE A 281 -6.25 24.58 -1.66
CA PHE A 281 -5.53 25.81 -1.31
C PHE A 281 -6.43 27.01 -1.59
N GLY A 282 -6.26 28.12 -0.80
CA GLY A 282 -7.00 29.35 -0.97
C GLY A 282 -8.52 29.14 -0.93
N ASP A 283 -9.25 29.73 -1.87
CA ASP A 283 -10.73 29.68 -1.92
C ASP A 283 -11.24 28.22 -2.13
N ARG A 284 -10.49 27.39 -2.84
CA ARG A 284 -10.84 25.97 -2.98
C ARG A 284 -10.82 25.24 -1.64
N ARG A 285 -9.84 25.55 -0.78
CA ARG A 285 -9.78 24.95 0.57
C ARG A 285 -11.02 25.32 1.38
N LYS A 286 -11.42 26.60 1.36
CA LYS A 286 -12.66 27.06 2.01
C LYS A 286 -13.89 26.32 1.47
N ALA A 287 -14.01 26.23 0.15
CA ALA A 287 -15.12 25.53 -0.48
C ALA A 287 -15.17 24.03 -0.14
N MET A 288 -14.01 23.36 -0.05
CA MET A 288 -13.95 21.94 0.35
C MET A 288 -14.23 21.75 1.84
N LEU A 289 -13.80 22.65 2.72
CA LEU A 289 -14.19 22.63 4.13
C LEU A 289 -15.70 22.80 4.30
N GLU A 290 -16.34 23.67 3.52
CA GLU A 290 -17.80 23.80 3.50
C GLU A 290 -18.50 22.53 3.01
N ASP A 291 -17.96 21.87 1.98
CA ASP A 291 -18.48 20.60 1.47
C ASP A 291 -18.44 19.52 2.57
N ILE A 292 -17.31 19.43 3.32
CA ILE A 292 -17.18 18.52 4.46
C ILE A 292 -18.12 18.89 5.59
N ALA A 293 -18.30 20.19 5.88
CA ALA A 293 -19.23 20.67 6.91
C ALA A 293 -20.68 20.26 6.61
N ILE A 294 -21.14 20.48 5.38
CA ILE A 294 -22.49 20.09 4.93
C ILE A 294 -22.65 18.57 5.02
N LEU A 295 -21.65 17.83 4.59
CA LEU A 295 -21.67 16.37 4.59
C LEU A 295 -21.75 15.81 6.02
N THR A 296 -21.01 16.39 6.96
CA THR A 296 -20.90 15.89 8.35
C THR A 296 -21.89 16.55 9.32
N GLY A 297 -22.71 17.49 8.85
CA GLY A 297 -23.67 18.23 9.66
C GLY A 297 -23.02 19.20 10.65
N GLY A 298 -21.76 19.61 10.40
CA GLY A 298 -21.03 20.59 11.19
C GLY A 298 -20.97 21.97 10.54
N GLN A 299 -20.11 22.83 11.08
CA GLN A 299 -19.83 24.17 10.56
C GLN A 299 -18.33 24.39 10.43
N VAL A 300 -17.94 25.19 9.43
CA VAL A 300 -16.56 25.67 9.33
C VAL A 300 -16.36 26.79 10.33
N ILE A 301 -15.39 26.63 11.21
CA ILE A 301 -15.01 27.65 12.17
C ILE A 301 -14.11 28.65 11.47
N ALA A 302 -14.62 29.85 11.25
CA ALA A 302 -13.93 30.93 10.58
C ALA A 302 -14.23 32.25 11.27
N GLU A 303 -13.23 33.08 11.50
CA GLU A 303 -13.42 34.42 12.10
C GLU A 303 -14.27 35.35 11.24
N GLU A 304 -14.26 35.14 9.92
CA GLU A 304 -15.07 35.90 8.95
C GLU A 304 -16.57 35.73 9.21
N VAL A 305 -17.00 34.61 9.77
CA VAL A 305 -18.39 34.34 10.18
C VAL A 305 -18.63 34.54 11.69
N GLY A 306 -17.65 35.11 12.41
CA GLY A 306 -17.74 35.41 13.84
C GLY A 306 -17.51 34.19 14.77
N LEU A 307 -17.07 33.06 14.24
CA LEU A 307 -16.75 31.84 15.01
C LEU A 307 -15.26 31.80 15.31
N THR A 308 -14.90 31.59 16.59
CA THR A 308 -13.54 31.40 17.05
C THR A 308 -13.42 30.10 17.81
N LEU A 309 -12.24 29.46 17.77
CA LEU A 309 -11.98 28.15 18.41
C LEU A 309 -12.35 28.16 19.92
N GLU A 310 -12.12 29.27 20.60
CA GLU A 310 -12.41 29.42 22.03
C GLU A 310 -13.88 29.32 22.38
N LYS A 311 -14.78 29.64 21.41
CA LYS A 311 -16.24 29.71 21.62
C LYS A 311 -16.97 28.50 21.04
N VAL A 312 -16.27 27.61 20.35
CA VAL A 312 -16.86 26.42 19.72
C VAL A 312 -17.40 25.46 20.78
N THR A 313 -18.60 24.96 20.51
CA THR A 313 -19.24 23.90 21.30
C THR A 313 -19.36 22.63 20.47
N LEU A 314 -19.82 21.53 21.06
CA LEU A 314 -20.02 20.26 20.35
C LEU A 314 -21.09 20.35 19.23
N GLN A 315 -21.92 21.41 19.23
CA GLN A 315 -22.99 21.58 18.25
C GLN A 315 -22.49 22.03 16.88
N GLU A 316 -21.38 22.77 16.83
CA GLU A 316 -20.76 23.21 15.60
C GLU A 316 -19.87 22.12 14.97
N LEU A 317 -19.56 21.04 15.73
CA LEU A 317 -18.72 19.95 15.23
C LEU A 317 -19.51 19.01 14.32
N GLY A 318 -18.88 18.66 13.19
CA GLY A 318 -19.40 17.60 12.34
C GLY A 318 -19.30 16.22 13.01
N GLN A 319 -20.02 15.25 12.47
CA GLN A 319 -20.04 13.89 12.99
C GLN A 319 -20.05 12.87 11.85
N ALA A 320 -19.47 11.73 12.09
CA ALA A 320 -19.54 10.55 11.23
C ALA A 320 -19.55 9.29 12.08
N LYS A 321 -19.96 8.18 11.52
CA LYS A 321 -19.89 6.89 12.23
C LYS A 321 -18.47 6.38 12.29
N ARG A 322 -17.69 6.62 11.24
CA ARG A 322 -16.29 6.19 11.16
C ARG A 322 -15.48 7.13 10.29
N VAL A 323 -14.21 7.35 10.66
CA VAL A 323 -13.21 8.01 9.82
C VAL A 323 -11.96 7.15 9.78
N GLU A 324 -11.44 6.91 8.57
CA GLU A 324 -10.16 6.24 8.33
C GLU A 324 -9.17 7.25 7.75
N ILE A 325 -8.03 7.40 8.41
CA ILE A 325 -6.99 8.35 8.01
C ILE A 325 -5.72 7.55 7.71
N GLY A 326 -5.34 7.52 6.45
CA GLY A 326 -4.09 6.95 5.97
C GLY A 326 -2.97 7.99 5.94
N LYS A 327 -1.86 7.63 5.30
CA LYS A 327 -0.71 8.52 5.10
C LYS A 327 -1.02 9.65 4.12
N GLU A 328 -1.80 9.39 3.08
CA GLU A 328 -2.04 10.31 1.97
C GLU A 328 -3.52 10.73 1.84
N ASN A 329 -4.44 10.05 2.52
CA ASN A 329 -5.88 10.27 2.36
C ASN A 329 -6.65 10.16 3.67
N THR A 330 -7.84 10.76 3.69
CA THR A 330 -8.83 10.67 4.78
C THR A 330 -10.18 10.31 4.19
N THR A 331 -10.79 9.24 4.69
CA THR A 331 -12.12 8.75 4.29
C THR A 331 -13.10 8.93 5.44
N ILE A 332 -14.17 9.69 5.20
CA ILE A 332 -15.28 9.92 6.14
C ILE A 332 -16.44 9.02 5.69
N ILE A 333 -16.94 8.18 6.58
CA ILE A 333 -17.89 7.11 6.27
C ILE A 333 -19.12 7.23 7.14
N ASP A 334 -20.31 7.12 6.55
CA ASP A 334 -21.62 7.14 7.20
C ASP A 334 -21.79 8.43 8.03
N VAL A 335 -22.04 9.51 7.35
CA VAL A 335 -22.08 10.89 7.86
C VAL A 335 -23.47 11.25 8.38
N THR A 336 -23.54 12.32 9.17
CA THR A 336 -24.78 12.78 9.82
C THR A 336 -25.41 13.99 9.14
N GLY A 337 -24.87 14.46 7.99
CA GLY A 337 -25.43 15.58 7.25
C GLY A 337 -26.82 15.33 6.71
N ASP A 338 -27.61 16.38 6.56
CA ASP A 338 -28.95 16.28 5.96
C ASP A 338 -28.82 16.06 4.45
N ALA A 339 -29.37 14.96 3.93
CA ALA A 339 -29.37 14.59 2.51
C ALA A 339 -29.88 15.73 1.62
N LYS A 340 -30.88 16.53 2.07
CA LYS A 340 -31.40 17.69 1.33
C LYS A 340 -30.35 18.76 1.17
N ASN A 341 -29.55 19.03 2.19
CA ASN A 341 -28.47 20.00 2.15
C ASN A 341 -27.34 19.55 1.23
N ILE A 342 -27.02 18.27 1.25
CA ILE A 342 -26.03 17.65 0.35
C ILE A 342 -26.50 17.76 -1.11
N GLU A 343 -27.75 17.39 -1.41
CA GLU A 343 -28.31 17.55 -2.76
C GLU A 343 -28.33 19.01 -3.22
N ALA A 344 -28.70 19.96 -2.35
CA ALA A 344 -28.69 21.37 -2.66
C ALA A 344 -27.28 21.87 -3.00
N ARG A 345 -26.26 21.42 -2.24
CA ARG A 345 -24.86 21.73 -2.50
C ARG A 345 -24.39 21.16 -3.84
N VAL A 346 -24.72 19.89 -4.14
CA VAL A 346 -24.42 19.27 -5.45
C VAL A 346 -25.05 20.06 -6.60
N LYS A 347 -26.30 20.50 -6.48
CA LYS A 347 -26.98 21.36 -7.49
C LYS A 347 -26.26 22.69 -7.65
N GLN A 348 -25.85 23.33 -6.57
CA GLN A 348 -25.09 24.59 -6.60
C GLN A 348 -23.76 24.42 -7.35
N ILE A 349 -22.99 23.34 -7.06
CA ILE A 349 -21.72 23.13 -7.74
C ILE A 349 -21.94 22.79 -9.23
N ARG A 350 -23.00 22.05 -9.58
CA ARG A 350 -23.35 21.79 -10.99
C ARG A 350 -23.67 23.09 -11.77
N ALA A 351 -24.36 24.03 -11.16
CA ALA A 351 -24.56 25.33 -11.77
C ALA A 351 -23.24 26.09 -12.00
N GLN A 352 -22.31 26.02 -11.03
CA GLN A 352 -20.95 26.58 -11.18
C GLN A 352 -20.16 25.94 -12.32
N ILE A 353 -20.34 24.63 -12.57
CA ILE A 353 -19.71 23.93 -13.70
C ILE A 353 -20.19 24.53 -15.05
N GLU A 354 -21.47 24.82 -15.18
CA GLU A 354 -22.03 25.42 -16.39
C GLU A 354 -21.53 26.87 -16.63
N GLU A 355 -21.29 27.63 -15.56
CA GLU A 355 -20.75 28.98 -15.60
C GLU A 355 -19.22 29.03 -15.74
N ALA A 356 -18.51 27.95 -15.48
CA ALA A 356 -17.06 27.90 -15.50
C ALA A 356 -16.50 28.10 -16.91
N THR A 357 -15.63 29.09 -17.07
CA THR A 357 -14.98 29.45 -18.34
C THR A 357 -13.65 28.68 -18.56
N SER A 358 -13.03 28.20 -17.49
CA SER A 358 -11.78 27.42 -17.52
C SER A 358 -12.07 25.92 -17.47
N ASP A 359 -11.46 25.17 -18.38
CA ASP A 359 -11.57 23.69 -18.36
C ASP A 359 -11.00 23.10 -17.07
N TYR A 360 -9.94 23.69 -16.53
CA TYR A 360 -9.36 23.31 -15.26
C TYR A 360 -10.31 23.52 -14.08
N ASP A 361 -11.01 24.68 -14.02
CA ASP A 361 -11.98 24.94 -12.96
C ASP A 361 -13.20 24.03 -13.10
N ARG A 362 -13.63 23.77 -14.33
CA ARG A 362 -14.71 22.82 -14.62
C ARG A 362 -14.35 21.41 -14.12
N GLU A 363 -13.14 20.93 -14.41
CA GLU A 363 -12.64 19.63 -13.93
C GLU A 363 -12.65 19.56 -12.39
N LYS A 364 -12.14 20.58 -11.71
CA LYS A 364 -12.09 20.62 -10.25
C LYS A 364 -13.48 20.72 -9.59
N LEU A 365 -14.42 21.36 -10.22
CA LEU A 365 -15.82 21.38 -9.76
C LEU A 365 -16.47 20.00 -9.99
N GLN A 366 -16.18 19.33 -11.10
CA GLN A 366 -16.64 17.96 -11.35
C GLN A 366 -16.11 16.97 -10.31
N GLU A 367 -14.82 17.05 -9.95
CA GLU A 367 -14.23 16.24 -8.86
C GLU A 367 -14.99 16.45 -7.53
N ARG A 368 -15.36 17.70 -7.19
CA ARG A 368 -16.13 17.99 -5.98
C ARG A 368 -17.52 17.36 -5.99
N VAL A 369 -18.22 17.45 -7.13
CA VAL A 369 -19.52 16.79 -7.31
C VAL A 369 -19.39 15.29 -7.15
N ALA A 370 -18.39 14.68 -7.78
CA ALA A 370 -18.15 13.25 -7.68
C ALA A 370 -17.90 12.79 -6.23
N LYS A 371 -17.09 13.55 -5.47
CA LYS A 371 -16.82 13.28 -4.05
C LYS A 371 -18.05 13.43 -3.14
N LEU A 372 -18.94 14.39 -3.42
CA LEU A 372 -20.15 14.61 -2.63
C LEU A 372 -21.30 13.65 -2.97
N ALA A 373 -21.47 13.34 -4.27
CA ALA A 373 -22.60 12.56 -4.76
C ALA A 373 -22.32 11.05 -4.85
N GLY A 374 -21.02 10.65 -4.88
CA GLY A 374 -20.63 9.26 -5.11
C GLY A 374 -20.83 8.35 -3.89
N GLY A 375 -20.81 8.90 -2.69
CA GLY A 375 -20.87 8.13 -1.45
C GLY A 375 -19.64 7.24 -1.23
N VAL A 376 -19.75 6.33 -0.26
CA VAL A 376 -18.74 5.31 0.06
C VAL A 376 -19.38 3.94 0.03
N ALA A 377 -18.85 3.03 -0.78
CA ALA A 377 -19.22 1.63 -0.72
C ALA A 377 -18.45 0.94 0.42
N VAL A 378 -19.16 0.33 1.33
CA VAL A 378 -18.60 -0.42 2.47
C VAL A 378 -18.77 -1.90 2.19
N LEU A 379 -17.68 -2.58 1.87
CA LEU A 379 -17.64 -4.02 1.66
C LEU A 379 -17.29 -4.69 3.00
N ARG A 380 -18.27 -5.38 3.60
CA ARG A 380 -18.08 -6.15 4.83
C ARG A 380 -17.75 -7.59 4.50
N VAL A 381 -16.57 -8.02 4.89
CA VAL A 381 -16.08 -9.37 4.63
C VAL A 381 -16.58 -10.33 5.69
N GLY A 382 -17.30 -11.37 5.26
CA GLY A 382 -17.79 -12.44 6.13
C GLY A 382 -16.86 -13.65 6.15
N ALA A 383 -16.69 -14.28 7.33
CA ALA A 383 -15.95 -15.53 7.47
C ALA A 383 -16.37 -16.27 8.74
N ALA A 384 -16.04 -17.57 8.83
CA ALA A 384 -16.35 -18.41 9.99
C ALA A 384 -15.39 -18.19 11.16
N THR A 385 -14.16 -17.77 10.90
CA THR A 385 -13.12 -17.56 11.91
C THR A 385 -12.41 -16.23 11.69
N GLU A 386 -11.83 -15.67 12.76
CA GLU A 386 -11.05 -14.42 12.68
C GLU A 386 -9.82 -14.55 11.76
N VAL A 387 -9.18 -15.72 11.75
CA VAL A 387 -8.01 -15.99 10.88
C VAL A 387 -8.42 -15.97 9.42
N GLU A 388 -9.52 -16.65 9.07
CA GLU A 388 -10.09 -16.65 7.72
C GLU A 388 -10.53 -15.24 7.30
N MET A 389 -11.18 -14.51 8.19
CA MET A 389 -11.61 -13.14 7.91
C MET A 389 -10.44 -12.22 7.56
N LYS A 390 -9.35 -12.27 8.33
CA LYS A 390 -8.14 -11.48 8.08
C LYS A 390 -7.50 -11.82 6.75
N GLU A 391 -7.41 -13.12 6.41
CA GLU A 391 -6.89 -13.58 5.12
C GLU A 391 -7.76 -13.10 3.96
N LYS A 392 -9.07 -13.31 4.05
CA LYS A 392 -10.02 -12.90 3.02
C LYS A 392 -10.05 -11.38 2.84
N LYS A 393 -10.00 -10.63 3.93
CA LYS A 393 -9.93 -9.17 3.91
C LYS A 393 -8.68 -8.66 3.21
N ALA A 394 -7.51 -9.27 3.46
CA ALA A 394 -6.28 -8.92 2.75
C ALA A 394 -6.42 -9.14 1.24
N ARG A 395 -7.00 -10.27 0.80
CA ARG A 395 -7.26 -10.52 -0.62
C ARG A 395 -8.24 -9.52 -1.24
N VAL A 396 -9.26 -9.11 -0.50
CA VAL A 396 -10.21 -8.07 -0.95
C VAL A 396 -9.52 -6.72 -1.08
N ASP A 397 -8.67 -6.33 -0.12
CA ASP A 397 -7.88 -5.10 -0.18
C ASP A 397 -6.94 -5.09 -1.41
N ASP A 398 -6.22 -6.20 -1.67
CA ASP A 398 -5.34 -6.35 -2.84
C ASP A 398 -6.14 -6.24 -4.15
N ALA A 399 -7.27 -6.95 -4.23
CA ALA A 399 -8.15 -6.91 -5.39
C ALA A 399 -8.73 -5.51 -5.65
N LEU A 400 -9.05 -4.76 -4.60
CA LEU A 400 -9.52 -3.38 -4.71
C LEU A 400 -8.42 -2.45 -5.25
N HIS A 401 -7.19 -2.59 -4.76
CA HIS A 401 -6.06 -1.82 -5.26
C HIS A 401 -5.75 -2.16 -6.73
N ALA A 402 -5.76 -3.44 -7.09
CA ALA A 402 -5.56 -3.88 -8.46
C ALA A 402 -6.63 -3.34 -9.41
N THR A 403 -7.91 -3.35 -9.02
CA THR A 403 -8.99 -2.81 -9.85
C THR A 403 -8.87 -1.29 -10.03
N ARG A 404 -8.49 -0.54 -9.00
CA ARG A 404 -8.19 0.90 -9.12
C ARG A 404 -7.03 1.15 -10.08
N ALA A 405 -5.92 0.41 -9.93
CA ALA A 405 -4.78 0.51 -10.81
C ALA A 405 -5.13 0.19 -12.28
N ALA A 406 -6.06 -0.76 -12.52
CA ALA A 406 -6.55 -1.09 -13.85
C ALA A 406 -7.43 0.01 -14.46
N VAL A 407 -8.26 0.65 -13.66
CA VAL A 407 -9.08 1.79 -14.11
C VAL A 407 -8.21 3.00 -14.46
N GLU A 408 -7.13 3.24 -13.68
CA GLU A 408 -6.20 4.36 -13.89
C GLU A 408 -5.34 4.22 -15.15
N GLU A 409 -4.71 3.05 -15.37
CA GLU A 409 -3.70 2.88 -16.41
C GLU A 409 -4.00 1.75 -17.40
N GLY A 410 -5.17 1.15 -17.31
CA GLY A 410 -5.60 0.07 -18.20
C GLY A 410 -5.07 -1.30 -17.79
N ILE A 411 -5.37 -2.27 -18.64
CA ILE A 411 -5.10 -3.69 -18.46
C ILE A 411 -4.18 -4.24 -19.54
N VAL A 412 -3.43 -5.26 -19.18
CA VAL A 412 -2.54 -6.03 -20.06
C VAL A 412 -2.85 -7.54 -19.93
N PRO A 413 -2.43 -8.39 -20.88
CA PRO A 413 -2.55 -9.84 -20.70
C PRO A 413 -1.76 -10.28 -19.47
N GLY A 414 -2.44 -11.01 -18.56
CA GLY A 414 -1.91 -11.42 -17.26
C GLY A 414 -1.02 -12.67 -17.32
N GLY A 415 -0.75 -13.25 -16.14
CA GLY A 415 0.05 -14.46 -16.03
C GLY A 415 1.52 -14.31 -16.46
N GLY A 416 2.06 -13.09 -16.45
CA GLY A 416 3.42 -12.78 -16.89
C GLY A 416 3.57 -12.60 -18.40
N VAL A 417 2.51 -12.72 -19.19
CA VAL A 417 2.54 -12.61 -20.66
C VAL A 417 2.95 -11.21 -21.12
N ALA A 418 2.46 -10.16 -20.46
CA ALA A 418 2.82 -8.77 -20.80
C ALA A 418 4.33 -8.53 -20.77
N LEU A 419 5.04 -9.07 -19.76
CA LEU A 419 6.49 -8.99 -19.67
C LEU A 419 7.20 -9.76 -20.79
N VAL A 420 6.69 -10.95 -21.15
CA VAL A 420 7.24 -11.73 -22.27
C VAL A 420 7.07 -10.98 -23.60
N ARG A 421 5.93 -10.32 -23.83
CA ARG A 421 5.71 -9.49 -25.04
C ARG A 421 6.60 -8.26 -25.08
N ALA A 422 6.70 -7.53 -23.97
CA ALA A 422 7.60 -6.39 -23.86
C ALA A 422 9.07 -6.81 -24.08
N LYS A 423 9.51 -7.95 -23.52
CA LYS A 423 10.81 -8.54 -23.80
C LYS A 423 11.04 -8.74 -25.29
N GLN A 424 10.08 -9.36 -26.00
CA GLN A 424 10.20 -9.62 -27.44
C GLN A 424 10.36 -8.34 -28.26
N ALA A 425 9.64 -7.28 -27.89
CA ALA A 425 9.71 -6.00 -28.58
C ALA A 425 11.08 -5.32 -28.43
N ILE A 426 11.77 -5.54 -27.30
CA ILE A 426 13.05 -4.89 -27.00
C ILE A 426 14.27 -5.82 -27.18
N ILE A 427 14.12 -7.03 -27.71
CA ILE A 427 15.22 -8.00 -27.85
C ILE A 427 16.39 -7.47 -28.70
N GLY A 428 16.13 -6.54 -29.61
CA GLY A 428 17.12 -5.87 -30.45
C GLY A 428 17.76 -4.62 -29.84
N LEU A 429 17.40 -4.25 -28.60
CA LEU A 429 17.91 -3.08 -27.91
C LEU A 429 19.43 -3.22 -27.66
N LYS A 430 20.19 -2.16 -27.93
CA LYS A 430 21.63 -2.13 -27.73
C LYS A 430 22.04 -1.00 -26.77
N GLY A 431 23.01 -1.30 -25.93
CA GLY A 431 23.72 -0.33 -25.10
C GLY A 431 24.91 0.29 -25.87
N ASP A 432 25.59 1.22 -25.21
CA ASP A 432 26.70 1.96 -25.80
C ASP A 432 28.02 1.17 -25.76
N ASN A 433 28.07 0.12 -24.92
CA ASN A 433 29.22 -0.78 -24.75
C ASN A 433 28.79 -2.21 -24.39
N ALA A 434 29.76 -3.12 -24.26
CA ALA A 434 29.52 -4.53 -23.94
C ALA A 434 28.86 -4.73 -22.56
N ASP A 435 29.24 -3.94 -21.56
CA ASP A 435 28.71 -4.05 -20.20
C ASP A 435 27.24 -3.59 -20.14
N GLN A 436 26.88 -2.53 -20.86
CA GLN A 436 25.48 -2.12 -20.98
C GLN A 436 24.65 -3.16 -21.74
N ASN A 437 25.21 -3.81 -22.77
CA ASN A 437 24.52 -4.92 -23.44
C ASN A 437 24.29 -6.11 -22.50
N ALA A 438 25.26 -6.41 -21.63
CA ALA A 438 25.09 -7.39 -20.58
C ALA A 438 23.97 -6.98 -19.61
N GLY A 439 23.91 -5.71 -19.19
CA GLY A 439 22.82 -5.15 -18.38
C GLY A 439 21.44 -5.31 -19.03
N ILE A 440 21.31 -5.05 -20.32
CA ILE A 440 20.09 -5.29 -21.08
C ILE A 440 19.72 -6.78 -21.04
N SER A 441 20.67 -7.68 -21.27
CA SER A 441 20.43 -9.13 -21.28
C SER A 441 19.93 -9.66 -19.93
N ILE A 442 20.38 -9.08 -18.81
CA ILE A 442 19.93 -9.39 -17.46
C ILE A 442 18.42 -9.13 -17.33
N VAL A 443 17.95 -7.96 -17.77
CA VAL A 443 16.53 -7.60 -17.71
C VAL A 443 15.70 -8.51 -18.63
N LEU A 444 16.15 -8.72 -19.85
CA LEU A 444 15.48 -9.62 -20.80
C LEU A 444 15.30 -11.03 -20.22
N ARG A 445 16.27 -11.53 -19.47
CA ARG A 445 16.16 -12.83 -18.81
C ARG A 445 15.20 -12.77 -17.61
N ALA A 446 15.27 -11.71 -16.82
CA ALA A 446 14.42 -11.55 -15.63
C ALA A 446 12.93 -11.41 -15.98
N MET A 447 12.58 -10.81 -17.12
CA MET A 447 11.19 -10.61 -17.54
C MET A 447 10.43 -11.92 -17.80
N GLU A 448 11.10 -13.05 -17.96
CA GLU A 448 10.46 -14.37 -18.04
C GLU A 448 10.13 -14.97 -16.67
N GLU A 449 10.80 -14.52 -15.62
CA GLU A 449 10.78 -15.21 -14.34
C GLU A 449 9.39 -15.24 -13.68
N PRO A 450 8.55 -14.20 -13.73
CA PRO A 450 7.20 -14.27 -13.19
C PRO A 450 6.37 -15.41 -13.82
N LEU A 451 6.36 -15.53 -15.15
CA LEU A 451 5.69 -16.66 -15.83
C LEU A 451 6.29 -18.01 -15.40
N ARG A 452 7.63 -18.11 -15.31
CA ARG A 452 8.31 -19.34 -14.87
C ARG A 452 7.87 -19.78 -13.48
N ILE A 453 7.78 -18.85 -12.54
CA ILE A 453 7.35 -19.15 -11.16
C ILE A 453 5.88 -19.55 -11.11
N ILE A 454 5.00 -18.85 -11.82
CA ILE A 454 3.57 -19.20 -11.91
C ILE A 454 3.40 -20.63 -12.40
N VAL A 455 4.11 -21.00 -13.47
CA VAL A 455 4.05 -22.35 -14.06
C VAL A 455 4.64 -23.39 -13.13
N SER A 456 5.80 -23.11 -12.53
CA SER A 456 6.44 -24.02 -11.56
C SER A 456 5.57 -24.27 -10.32
N ASN A 457 4.89 -23.23 -9.82
CA ASN A 457 3.95 -23.37 -8.71
C ASN A 457 2.70 -24.18 -9.11
N ALA A 458 2.36 -24.19 -10.40
CA ALA A 458 1.29 -25.03 -10.94
C ALA A 458 1.71 -26.52 -11.09
N GLY A 459 3.01 -26.81 -11.04
CA GLY A 459 3.55 -28.15 -11.20
C GLY A 459 3.91 -28.52 -12.65
N ASP A 460 3.90 -27.53 -13.55
CA ASP A 460 4.18 -27.74 -14.97
C ASP A 460 5.64 -27.36 -15.33
N GLU A 461 6.11 -27.82 -16.50
CA GLU A 461 7.48 -27.52 -16.96
C GLU A 461 7.60 -26.10 -17.50
N ALA A 462 8.18 -25.22 -16.68
CA ALA A 462 8.26 -23.79 -16.95
C ALA A 462 8.98 -23.44 -18.26
N SER A 463 10.05 -24.18 -18.61
CA SER A 463 10.83 -23.89 -19.82
C SER A 463 10.03 -24.15 -21.09
N VAL A 464 9.24 -25.20 -21.11
CA VAL A 464 8.35 -25.54 -22.23
C VAL A 464 7.27 -24.48 -22.40
N VAL A 465 6.61 -24.11 -21.30
CA VAL A 465 5.52 -23.12 -21.33
C VAL A 465 6.04 -21.76 -21.77
N VAL A 466 7.17 -21.27 -21.22
CA VAL A 466 7.76 -19.99 -21.61
C VAL A 466 8.10 -19.97 -23.10
N ASN A 467 8.66 -21.04 -23.66
CA ASN A 467 8.98 -21.13 -25.09
C ASN A 467 7.71 -21.09 -25.95
N ASN A 468 6.65 -21.83 -25.55
CA ASN A 468 5.37 -21.83 -26.26
C ASN A 468 4.71 -20.44 -26.23
N VAL A 469 4.68 -19.80 -25.07
CA VAL A 469 4.16 -18.45 -24.92
C VAL A 469 4.98 -17.45 -25.74
N ALA A 470 6.30 -17.56 -25.73
CA ALA A 470 7.18 -16.70 -26.52
C ALA A 470 6.97 -16.89 -28.04
N ALA A 471 6.69 -18.08 -28.52
CA ALA A 471 6.36 -18.33 -29.92
C ALA A 471 5.01 -17.74 -30.37
N GLY A 472 4.11 -17.48 -29.42
CA GLY A 472 2.80 -16.89 -29.66
C GLY A 472 2.85 -15.37 -29.88
N LYS A 473 1.72 -14.79 -30.28
CA LYS A 473 1.56 -13.36 -30.58
C LYS A 473 0.44 -12.74 -29.74
N ALA A 474 0.45 -11.42 -29.65
CA ALA A 474 -0.56 -10.63 -28.93
C ALA A 474 -0.81 -11.16 -27.51
N ASN A 475 -2.04 -11.51 -27.17
CA ASN A 475 -2.45 -11.94 -25.84
C ASN A 475 -2.27 -13.45 -25.58
N TYR A 476 -1.71 -14.21 -26.55
CA TYR A 476 -1.54 -15.66 -26.40
C TYR A 476 -0.65 -16.00 -25.22
N GLY A 477 -1.15 -16.80 -24.30
CA GLY A 477 -0.47 -17.16 -23.07
C GLY A 477 -0.89 -18.53 -22.54
N TYR A 478 -0.55 -18.79 -21.27
CA TYR A 478 -0.85 -20.03 -20.58
C TYR A 478 -1.62 -19.73 -19.29
N ASN A 479 -2.83 -20.26 -19.17
CA ASN A 479 -3.64 -20.20 -17.97
C ASN A 479 -3.21 -21.31 -17.00
N ALA A 480 -2.41 -20.99 -16.01
CA ALA A 480 -1.89 -21.95 -15.04
C ALA A 480 -2.98 -22.53 -14.10
N ALA A 481 -4.17 -21.94 -14.04
CA ALA A 481 -5.30 -22.50 -13.28
C ALA A 481 -5.88 -23.73 -13.99
N THR A 482 -6.08 -23.65 -15.33
CA THR A 482 -6.72 -24.69 -16.15
C THR A 482 -5.73 -25.58 -16.90
N GLY A 483 -4.50 -25.13 -17.13
CA GLY A 483 -3.51 -25.82 -17.94
C GLY A 483 -3.66 -25.58 -19.45
N GLU A 484 -4.43 -24.56 -19.86
CA GLU A 484 -4.78 -24.31 -21.26
C GLU A 484 -4.00 -23.12 -21.82
N TYR A 485 -3.70 -23.21 -23.12
CA TYR A 485 -3.14 -22.11 -23.90
C TYR A 485 -4.24 -21.38 -24.67
N GLY A 486 -4.17 -20.03 -24.72
CA GLY A 486 -5.14 -19.23 -25.46
C GLY A 486 -4.92 -17.74 -25.30
N ASP A 487 -5.91 -16.95 -25.74
CA ASP A 487 -5.92 -15.49 -25.49
C ASP A 487 -6.22 -15.21 -24.01
N MET A 488 -5.25 -14.66 -23.31
CA MET A 488 -5.37 -14.42 -21.87
C MET A 488 -6.46 -13.41 -21.53
N VAL A 489 -6.72 -12.45 -22.42
CA VAL A 489 -7.77 -11.44 -22.21
C VAL A 489 -9.15 -12.10 -22.37
N GLU A 490 -9.35 -12.95 -23.37
CA GLU A 490 -10.59 -13.72 -23.55
C GLU A 490 -10.83 -14.70 -22.40
N MET A 491 -9.76 -15.32 -21.89
CA MET A 491 -9.80 -16.20 -20.71
C MET A 491 -10.03 -15.45 -19.39
N GLY A 492 -10.03 -14.11 -19.40
CA GLY A 492 -10.19 -13.28 -18.21
C GLY A 492 -8.97 -13.20 -17.31
N VAL A 493 -7.81 -13.64 -17.79
CA VAL A 493 -6.52 -13.54 -17.05
C VAL A 493 -5.83 -12.26 -17.48
N ILE A 494 -6.08 -11.20 -16.73
CA ILE A 494 -5.64 -9.84 -17.04
C ILE A 494 -5.01 -9.20 -15.79
N ASP A 495 -3.95 -8.42 -16.01
CA ASP A 495 -3.24 -7.69 -14.97
C ASP A 495 -3.36 -6.17 -15.19
N PRO A 496 -3.35 -5.34 -14.13
CA PRO A 496 -3.24 -3.90 -14.29
C PRO A 496 -1.86 -3.51 -14.88
N ALA A 497 -1.86 -2.64 -15.88
CA ALA A 497 -0.61 -2.17 -16.49
C ALA A 497 0.29 -1.44 -15.46
N LYS A 498 -0.32 -0.66 -14.55
CA LYS A 498 0.37 0.04 -13.47
C LYS A 498 1.14 -0.93 -12.57
N VAL A 499 0.50 -2.03 -12.15
CA VAL A 499 1.12 -3.07 -11.30
C VAL A 499 2.33 -3.68 -11.99
N THR A 500 2.18 -4.13 -13.25
CA THR A 500 3.27 -4.75 -14.01
C THR A 500 4.46 -3.81 -14.22
N LYS A 501 4.22 -2.54 -14.54
CA LYS A 501 5.26 -1.52 -14.70
C LYS A 501 5.97 -1.22 -13.38
N THR A 502 5.21 -0.96 -12.32
CA THR A 502 5.76 -0.63 -11.00
C THR A 502 6.62 -1.75 -10.45
N ALA A 503 6.18 -3.01 -10.60
CA ALA A 503 6.95 -4.18 -10.20
C ALA A 503 8.32 -4.24 -10.88
N LEU A 504 8.38 -4.00 -12.20
CA LEU A 504 9.63 -4.00 -12.95
C LEU A 504 10.56 -2.83 -12.56
N VAL A 505 10.02 -1.63 -12.40
CA VAL A 505 10.78 -0.42 -12.00
C VAL A 505 11.41 -0.60 -10.62
N ASN A 506 10.61 -0.98 -9.63
CA ASN A 506 11.08 -1.11 -8.25
C ASN A 506 12.11 -2.24 -8.11
N ALA A 507 11.86 -3.37 -8.79
CA ALA A 507 12.79 -4.48 -8.84
C ALA A 507 14.16 -4.08 -9.40
N ALA A 508 14.16 -3.41 -10.55
CA ALA A 508 15.39 -2.98 -11.22
C ALA A 508 16.15 -1.90 -10.44
N SER A 509 15.42 -0.97 -9.82
CA SER A 509 16.02 0.09 -9.01
C SER A 509 16.85 -0.49 -7.86
N VAL A 510 16.25 -1.34 -7.04
CA VAL A 510 16.94 -1.93 -5.88
C VAL A 510 17.99 -2.96 -6.30
N ALA A 511 17.69 -3.80 -7.30
CA ALA A 511 18.67 -4.75 -7.82
C ALA A 511 19.90 -4.05 -8.39
N GLY A 512 19.71 -2.92 -9.11
CA GLY A 512 20.81 -2.10 -9.61
C GLY A 512 21.70 -1.54 -8.49
N LEU A 513 21.12 -1.14 -7.35
CA LEU A 513 21.89 -0.71 -6.18
C LEU A 513 22.71 -1.87 -5.59
N LEU A 514 22.12 -3.07 -5.45
CA LEU A 514 22.83 -4.26 -4.99
C LEU A 514 24.03 -4.61 -5.88
N LEU A 515 23.84 -4.58 -7.20
CA LEU A 515 24.88 -4.90 -8.16
C LEU A 515 26.05 -3.90 -8.13
N THR A 516 25.77 -2.63 -7.83
CA THR A 516 26.78 -1.56 -7.74
C THR A 516 27.39 -1.41 -6.35
N THR A 517 26.93 -2.17 -5.35
CA THR A 517 27.47 -2.16 -3.99
C THR A 517 28.82 -2.86 -3.95
N ASP A 518 29.83 -2.21 -3.38
CA ASP A 518 31.17 -2.79 -3.15
C ASP A 518 31.56 -2.90 -1.68
N CYS A 519 30.89 -2.17 -0.81
CA CYS A 519 31.17 -2.16 0.62
C CYS A 519 29.87 -2.18 1.44
N ALA A 520 29.86 -2.96 2.51
CA ALA A 520 28.79 -2.98 3.50
C ALA A 520 29.35 -2.67 4.89
N VAL A 521 28.67 -1.77 5.61
CA VAL A 521 29.03 -1.36 6.97
C VAL A 521 27.93 -1.78 7.93
N VAL A 522 28.24 -2.69 8.84
CA VAL A 522 27.28 -3.26 9.81
C VAL A 522 27.77 -3.01 11.24
N GLU A 523 26.85 -3.02 12.19
CA GLU A 523 27.22 -2.97 13.61
C GLU A 523 27.89 -4.28 14.02
N THR A 524 29.03 -4.17 14.72
CA THR A 524 29.68 -5.33 15.34
C THR A 524 28.71 -5.99 16.32
N PRO A 525 28.54 -7.33 16.28
CA PRO A 525 27.75 -8.04 17.27
C PRO A 525 28.25 -7.67 18.67
N LYS A 526 27.35 -7.33 19.57
CA LYS A 526 27.71 -7.22 20.98
C LYS A 526 27.99 -8.63 21.45
N ASP A 527 29.20 -8.91 21.95
CA ASP A 527 29.44 -10.11 22.71
C ASP A 527 28.43 -10.13 23.86
N ASP A 528 27.57 -11.13 23.90
CA ASP A 528 26.71 -11.38 25.06
C ASP A 528 27.68 -11.62 26.23
N ALA A 529 27.87 -10.59 27.05
CA ALA A 529 28.60 -10.75 28.29
C ALA A 529 27.91 -11.89 29.06
N PRO A 530 28.64 -12.92 29.49
CA PRO A 530 28.04 -14.01 30.22
C PRO A 530 27.25 -13.42 31.39
N ALA A 531 25.95 -13.80 31.48
CA ALA A 531 25.12 -13.40 32.60
C ALA A 531 25.88 -13.69 33.89
N MET A 532 26.21 -12.65 34.64
CA MET A 532 26.83 -12.84 35.96
C MET A 532 25.91 -13.78 36.74
N PRO A 533 26.42 -14.87 37.29
CA PRO A 533 25.61 -15.72 38.16
C PRO A 533 25.11 -14.85 39.32
N ASP A 534 23.82 -14.88 39.49
CA ASP A 534 23.10 -14.23 40.59
C ASP A 534 23.69 -14.74 41.93
N MET A 535 24.60 -13.98 42.55
CA MET A 535 25.10 -14.23 43.88
C MET A 535 24.09 -13.72 44.93
N GLY A 536 22.84 -14.19 44.79
CA GLY A 536 21.80 -14.04 45.79
C GLY A 536 21.74 -15.26 46.70
N GLY A 537 22.40 -15.19 47.84
CA GLY A 537 22.16 -16.24 48.82
C GLY A 537 23.32 -16.54 49.77
N MET A 538 23.83 -15.56 50.48
CA MET A 538 24.57 -15.88 51.73
C MET A 538 24.50 -14.70 52.70
N GLY A 539 23.51 -14.74 53.56
CA GLY A 539 23.34 -13.70 54.57
C GLY A 539 22.30 -14.06 55.60
N GLY A 540 22.43 -15.20 56.21
CA GLY A 540 21.56 -15.58 57.33
C GLY A 540 22.31 -16.45 58.32
N MET A 541 23.07 -15.85 59.20
CA MET A 541 23.39 -16.46 60.50
C MET A 541 24.05 -15.47 61.45
N GLY A 542 23.46 -15.29 62.58
CA GLY A 542 23.98 -14.58 63.72
C GLY A 542 23.06 -13.48 64.19
N GLY A 543 22.50 -13.57 65.32
CA GLY A 543 22.90 -14.12 66.54
C GLY A 543 22.04 -13.76 67.70
N MET A 544 22.02 -14.62 68.50
CA MET A 544 21.55 -14.68 69.88
C MET A 544 22.15 -13.61 70.79
N GLY A 545 21.39 -13.20 71.75
CA GLY A 545 21.82 -12.56 72.99
C GLY A 545 21.14 -11.22 73.19
N GLY A 546 20.34 -10.97 74.18
CA GLY A 546 20.30 -11.31 75.51
C GLY A 546 19.72 -10.14 76.29
N MET A 547 18.84 -10.43 77.14
CA MET A 547 18.53 -9.80 78.45
C MET A 547 18.63 -8.26 78.60
N MET A 548 17.63 -7.57 78.86
CA MET A 548 16.96 -7.16 80.08
C MET A 548 15.75 -6.28 79.75
#